data_d1e31e408415b39cbe1e75f74f7a4ee0
#
_entry.id   d1e31e408415b39cbe1e75f74f7a4ee0
#
_cell.length_a   1.000
_cell.length_b   1.000
_cell.length_c   1.000
_cell.angle_alpha   90.00
_cell.angle_beta   90.00
_cell.angle_gamma   90.00
#
_symmetry.space_group_name_H-M   'P 1'
#
loop_
_entity.id
_entity.type
_entity.pdbx_description
1 polymer ?
#
loop_
_entity_poly.entity_id
_entity_poly.type
_entity_poly.pdbx_seq_one_letter_code
_entity_poly.pdbx_strand_id
1 'polypeptide(L)'
;RVLFRSYERESRGFPPHHPQMMVALLLYAYCVGVPSSRKIARRCVEDVAFRVITGNTQPDFTCISEFRRIHLPALSQLFVQVLVLCQAAGLVKLGHVALDGTKIKANASKHKAMSYERMTKDQAALEAKVAELLKQAELADAAEDAALGKDRRGDELPEDLRRSQDRLARILSLKTALEAEEI
;
A
#
# COMPACT_ATOMS: atom_id res chain seq x y z
N ARG A 1 -21.11 6.43 1.38
CA ARG A 1 -21.46 7.88 1.39
C ARG A 1 -20.38 8.75 2.07
N VAL A 2 -19.76 8.30 3.16
CA VAL A 2 -18.74 9.09 3.88
C VAL A 2 -17.47 9.34 3.03
N LEU A 3 -17.06 8.37 2.23
CA LEU A 3 -15.86 8.45 1.37
C LEU A 3 -16.00 9.47 0.20
N PHE A 4 -17.20 9.89 -0.15
CA PHE A 4 -17.44 10.77 -1.29
C PHE A 4 -17.61 12.25 -0.91
N ARG A 5 -17.75 12.58 0.38
CA ARG A 5 -18.02 13.97 0.82
C ARG A 5 -16.91 14.96 0.52
N SER A 6 -15.65 14.51 0.51
CA SER A 6 -14.51 15.36 0.17
C SER A 6 -14.40 15.68 -1.32
N TYR A 7 -15.07 14.89 -2.17
CA TYR A 7 -15.02 15.03 -3.63
C TYR A 7 -16.05 16.03 -4.19
N GLU A 8 -17.02 16.43 -3.37
CA GLU A 8 -18.10 17.37 -3.79
C GLU A 8 -17.71 18.83 -3.57
N ARG A 9 -16.58 19.12 -2.89
CA ARG A 9 -16.28 20.46 -2.38
C ARG A 9 -15.23 21.27 -3.15
N GLU A 10 -14.40 20.68 -3.97
CA GLU A 10 -13.32 21.43 -4.63
C GLU A 10 -13.36 21.34 -6.14
N SER A 11 -13.62 22.48 -6.78
CA SER A 11 -13.59 22.65 -8.24
C SER A 11 -12.20 23.10 -8.78
N ARG A 12 -11.20 23.23 -7.91
CA ARG A 12 -9.84 23.69 -8.27
C ARG A 12 -8.82 22.57 -8.09
N GLY A 13 -8.01 22.34 -9.12
CA GLY A 13 -6.96 21.33 -9.12
C GLY A 13 -7.26 20.09 -9.95
N PHE A 14 -6.35 19.12 -9.95
CA PHE A 14 -6.60 17.82 -10.56
C PHE A 14 -7.71 17.09 -9.80
N PRO A 15 -8.66 16.45 -10.52
CA PRO A 15 -9.72 15.70 -9.86
C PRO A 15 -9.10 14.61 -8.98
N PRO A 16 -9.58 14.44 -7.74
CA PRO A 16 -9.09 13.41 -6.85
C PRO A 16 -9.35 12.02 -7.43
N HIS A 17 -8.47 11.08 -7.14
CA HIS A 17 -8.64 9.70 -7.56
C HIS A 17 -9.93 9.09 -7.01
N HIS A 18 -10.62 8.28 -7.83
CA HIS A 18 -11.91 7.72 -7.44
C HIS A 18 -11.79 6.88 -6.15
N PRO A 19 -12.62 7.12 -5.10
CA PRO A 19 -12.44 6.48 -3.80
C PRO A 19 -12.56 4.96 -3.82
N GLN A 20 -13.40 4.38 -4.69
CA GLN A 20 -13.47 2.93 -4.84
C GLN A 20 -12.15 2.35 -5.36
N MET A 21 -11.50 3.04 -6.30
CA MET A 21 -10.19 2.65 -6.81
C MET A 21 -9.13 2.72 -5.69
N MET A 22 -9.10 3.79 -4.91
CA MET A 22 -8.17 3.94 -3.78
C MET A 22 -8.37 2.88 -2.71
N VAL A 23 -9.62 2.52 -2.40
CA VAL A 23 -9.94 1.42 -1.46
C VAL A 23 -9.47 0.08 -2.01
N ALA A 24 -9.75 -0.22 -3.29
CA ALA A 24 -9.31 -1.46 -3.93
C ALA A 24 -7.78 -1.56 -3.96
N LEU A 25 -7.10 -0.45 -4.25
CA LEU A 25 -5.64 -0.35 -4.23
C LEU A 25 -5.07 -0.67 -2.86
N LEU A 26 -5.59 -0.04 -1.79
CA LEU A 26 -5.12 -0.29 -0.43
C LEU A 26 -5.40 -1.72 0.04
N LEU A 27 -6.61 -2.26 -0.23
CA LEU A 27 -6.95 -3.64 0.08
C LEU A 27 -5.97 -4.62 -0.57
N TYR A 28 -5.75 -4.46 -1.87
CA TYR A 28 -4.84 -5.32 -2.62
C TYR A 28 -3.40 -5.20 -2.12
N ALA A 29 -2.91 -3.98 -1.94
CA ALA A 29 -1.55 -3.73 -1.44
C ALA A 29 -1.30 -4.42 -0.10
N TYR A 30 -2.25 -4.32 0.82
CA TYR A 30 -2.12 -4.97 2.14
C TYR A 30 -2.23 -6.49 2.06
N CYS A 31 -3.06 -7.02 1.17
CA CYS A 31 -3.13 -8.47 0.93
C CYS A 31 -1.80 -9.05 0.41
N VAL A 32 -1.05 -8.27 -0.38
CA VAL A 32 0.26 -8.69 -0.91
C VAL A 32 1.44 -8.23 -0.03
N GLY A 33 1.16 -7.68 1.16
CA GLY A 33 2.18 -7.31 2.15
C GLY A 33 2.94 -6.02 1.83
N VAL A 34 2.32 -5.08 1.12
CA VAL A 34 2.92 -3.77 0.79
C VAL A 34 2.20 -2.66 1.57
N PRO A 35 2.64 -2.31 2.80
CA PRO A 35 1.99 -1.30 3.62
C PRO A 35 2.40 0.14 3.30
N SER A 36 3.61 0.38 2.78
CA SER A 36 4.17 1.70 2.51
C SER A 36 3.52 2.37 1.30
N SER A 37 3.11 3.62 1.45
CA SER A 37 2.50 4.42 0.38
C SER A 37 3.46 4.66 -0.79
N ARG A 38 4.76 4.86 -0.53
CA ARG A 38 5.78 5.00 -1.58
C ARG A 38 5.95 3.72 -2.39
N LYS A 39 5.98 2.57 -1.71
CA LYS A 39 6.04 1.27 -2.38
C LYS A 39 4.78 0.98 -3.20
N ILE A 40 3.60 1.34 -2.69
CA ILE A 40 2.33 1.23 -3.43
C ILE A 40 2.38 2.09 -4.69
N ALA A 41 2.78 3.36 -4.59
CA ALA A 41 2.89 4.25 -5.74
C ALA A 41 3.86 3.71 -6.80
N ARG A 42 5.03 3.19 -6.38
CA ARG A 42 5.98 2.52 -7.28
C ARG A 42 5.36 1.30 -7.97
N ARG A 43 4.65 0.46 -7.22
CA ARG A 43 3.95 -0.71 -7.79
C ARG A 43 2.89 -0.33 -8.82
N CYS A 44 2.23 0.83 -8.69
CA CYS A 44 1.29 1.32 -9.70
C CYS A 44 1.97 1.62 -11.06
N VAL A 45 3.30 1.78 -11.07
CA VAL A 45 4.08 1.95 -12.30
C VAL A 45 4.62 0.61 -12.83
N GLU A 46 5.13 -0.23 -11.93
CA GLU A 46 5.94 -1.41 -12.27
C GLU A 46 5.11 -2.71 -12.37
N ASP A 47 4.02 -2.82 -11.60
CA ASP A 47 3.27 -4.07 -11.42
C ASP A 47 1.93 -4.03 -12.18
N VAL A 48 1.71 -5.04 -13.03
CA VAL A 48 0.52 -5.14 -13.87
C VAL A 48 -0.76 -5.20 -13.05
N ALA A 49 -0.79 -5.93 -11.94
CA ALA A 49 -1.99 -6.06 -11.11
C ALA A 49 -2.38 -4.70 -10.48
N PHE A 50 -1.40 -3.94 -9.98
CA PHE A 50 -1.63 -2.58 -9.49
C PHE A 50 -2.12 -1.64 -10.60
N ARG A 51 -1.53 -1.73 -11.79
CA ARG A 51 -1.97 -0.94 -12.96
C ARG A 51 -3.40 -1.25 -13.39
N VAL A 52 -3.81 -2.50 -13.36
CA VAL A 52 -5.19 -2.91 -13.64
C VAL A 52 -6.15 -2.32 -12.60
N ILE A 53 -5.83 -2.42 -11.31
CA ILE A 53 -6.67 -1.88 -10.23
C ILE A 53 -6.82 -0.37 -10.35
N THR A 54 -5.76 0.34 -10.70
CA THR A 54 -5.77 1.81 -10.83
C THR A 54 -6.25 2.30 -12.19
N GLY A 55 -6.64 1.40 -13.10
CA GLY A 55 -6.99 1.78 -14.47
C GLY A 55 -5.85 2.50 -15.18
N ASN A 56 -4.62 2.08 -14.92
CA ASN A 56 -3.38 2.68 -15.44
C ASN A 56 -3.12 4.14 -14.95
N THR A 57 -3.86 4.62 -13.95
CA THR A 57 -3.53 5.87 -13.27
C THR A 57 -2.40 5.63 -12.26
N GLN A 58 -1.65 6.67 -11.96
CA GLN A 58 -0.49 6.59 -11.07
C GLN A 58 -0.70 7.55 -9.89
N PRO A 59 -1.45 7.12 -8.86
CA PRO A 59 -1.63 7.94 -7.67
C PRO A 59 -0.27 8.15 -6.99
N ASP A 60 0.01 9.39 -6.63
CA ASP A 60 1.20 9.72 -5.88
C ASP A 60 1.12 9.18 -4.45
N PHE A 61 2.27 8.90 -3.83
CA PHE A 61 2.34 8.37 -2.48
C PHE A 61 1.72 9.31 -1.44
N THR A 62 1.78 10.62 -1.66
CA THR A 62 1.14 11.62 -0.79
C THR A 62 -0.39 11.49 -0.86
N CYS A 63 -0.95 11.29 -2.06
CA CYS A 63 -2.38 11.04 -2.23
C CYS A 63 -2.83 9.74 -1.54
N ILE A 64 -1.99 8.69 -1.58
CA ILE A 64 -2.30 7.40 -0.95
C ILE A 64 -2.27 7.52 0.57
N SER A 65 -1.22 8.13 1.13
CA SER A 65 -1.08 8.30 2.58
C SER A 65 -2.17 9.23 3.14
N GLU A 66 -2.47 10.33 2.45
CA GLU A 66 -3.51 11.29 2.84
C GLU A 66 -4.91 10.66 2.77
N PHE A 67 -5.23 9.92 1.71
CA PHE A 67 -6.48 9.18 1.60
C PHE A 67 -6.67 8.22 2.78
N ARG A 68 -5.62 7.45 3.13
CA ARG A 68 -5.64 6.55 4.29
C ARG A 68 -5.87 7.33 5.57
N ARG A 69 -5.13 8.41 5.81
CA ARG A 69 -5.21 9.24 7.01
C ARG A 69 -6.61 9.83 7.21
N ILE A 70 -7.19 10.41 6.17
CA ILE A 70 -8.52 11.04 6.21
C ILE A 70 -9.62 10.00 6.46
N HIS A 71 -9.50 8.83 5.85
CA HIS A 71 -10.55 7.81 5.86
C HIS A 71 -10.26 6.63 6.80
N LEU A 72 -9.29 6.76 7.70
CA LEU A 72 -8.81 5.67 8.57
C LEU A 72 -9.93 4.91 9.29
N PRO A 73 -10.91 5.56 9.96
CA PRO A 73 -11.98 4.83 10.65
C PRO A 73 -12.89 4.05 9.68
N ALA A 74 -13.20 4.63 8.52
CA ALA A 74 -14.04 3.98 7.52
C ALA A 74 -13.31 2.80 6.84
N LEU A 75 -12.01 2.94 6.57
CA LEU A 75 -11.17 1.88 6.04
C LEU A 75 -11.04 0.73 7.03
N SER A 76 -10.84 1.00 8.33
CA SER A 76 -10.78 -0.02 9.35
C SER A 76 -12.05 -0.88 9.38
N GLN A 77 -13.22 -0.24 9.41
CA GLN A 77 -14.51 -0.94 9.39
C GLN A 77 -14.70 -1.75 8.09
N LEU A 78 -14.36 -1.18 6.94
CA LEU A 78 -14.49 -1.84 5.66
C LEU A 78 -13.56 -3.06 5.56
N PHE A 79 -12.34 -2.97 6.04
CA PHE A 79 -11.38 -4.08 6.02
C PHE A 79 -11.85 -5.23 6.90
N VAL A 80 -12.40 -4.95 8.07
CA VAL A 80 -13.02 -5.97 8.92
C VAL A 80 -14.18 -6.66 8.18
N GLN A 81 -15.06 -5.90 7.52
CA GLN A 81 -16.16 -6.46 6.74
C GLN A 81 -15.68 -7.36 5.60
N VAL A 82 -14.65 -6.94 4.87
CA VAL A 82 -14.05 -7.74 3.80
C VAL A 82 -13.46 -9.04 4.34
N LEU A 83 -12.75 -9.00 5.46
CA LEU A 83 -12.19 -10.20 6.09
C LEU A 83 -13.27 -11.16 6.57
N VAL A 84 -14.39 -10.65 7.14
CA VAL A 84 -15.54 -11.46 7.52
C VAL A 84 -16.18 -12.13 6.29
N LEU A 85 -16.34 -11.39 5.19
CA LEU A 85 -16.86 -11.94 3.93
C LEU A 85 -15.93 -13.02 3.36
N CYS A 86 -14.61 -12.77 3.35
CA CYS A 86 -13.62 -13.74 2.90
C CYS A 86 -13.64 -15.01 3.76
N GLN A 87 -13.86 -14.88 5.07
CA GLN A 87 -14.01 -16.00 5.98
C GLN A 87 -15.30 -16.79 5.68
N ALA A 88 -16.42 -16.10 5.50
CA ALA A 88 -17.70 -16.73 5.17
C ALA A 88 -17.64 -17.48 3.82
N ALA A 89 -16.90 -16.92 2.86
CA ALA A 89 -16.66 -17.54 1.55
C ALA A 89 -15.61 -18.68 1.58
N GLY A 90 -15.00 -18.96 2.76
CA GLY A 90 -13.97 -20.00 2.89
C GLY A 90 -12.63 -19.65 2.22
N LEU A 91 -12.45 -18.40 1.81
CA LEU A 91 -11.22 -17.91 1.15
C LEU A 91 -10.09 -17.67 2.15
N VAL A 92 -10.41 -17.37 3.40
CA VAL A 92 -9.43 -17.13 4.47
C VAL A 92 -9.76 -18.08 5.63
N LYS A 93 -8.80 -18.93 5.97
CA LYS A 93 -8.81 -19.65 7.23
C LYS A 93 -8.12 -18.77 8.27
N LEU A 94 -8.86 -18.26 9.24
CA LEU A 94 -8.32 -17.51 10.36
C LEU A 94 -7.59 -18.43 11.35
N GLY A 95 -6.49 -19.00 10.91
CA GLY A 95 -5.51 -19.66 11.74
C GLY A 95 -4.19 -18.99 11.43
N HIS A 96 -3.77 -18.06 12.27
CA HIS A 96 -2.48 -17.40 12.21
C HIS A 96 -2.14 -16.70 10.87
N VAL A 97 -2.52 -15.43 10.74
CA VAL A 97 -1.86 -14.51 9.82
C VAL A 97 -0.53 -14.15 10.49
N ALA A 98 0.55 -14.80 10.09
CA ALA A 98 1.88 -14.37 10.47
C ALA A 98 2.21 -13.14 9.64
N LEU A 99 2.32 -11.99 10.28
CA LEU A 99 2.88 -10.75 9.73
C LEU A 99 4.40 -10.83 9.52
N ASP A 100 4.98 -11.92 9.94
CA ASP A 100 6.39 -12.24 9.78
C ASP A 100 6.48 -13.60 9.09
N GLY A 101 7.23 -13.72 8.01
CA GLY A 101 7.33 -14.85 7.08
C GLY A 101 7.51 -16.27 7.64
N THR A 102 6.99 -16.54 8.83
CA THR A 102 7.07 -17.82 9.53
C THR A 102 5.92 -18.73 9.10
N LYS A 103 6.26 -19.84 8.46
CA LYS A 103 5.32 -20.91 8.08
C LYS A 103 4.67 -21.53 9.31
N ILE A 104 3.34 -21.39 9.45
CA ILE A 104 2.57 -22.11 10.47
C ILE A 104 1.61 -23.09 9.78
N LYS A 105 1.68 -24.36 10.18
CA LYS A 105 0.83 -25.44 9.68
C LYS A 105 -0.64 -25.21 10.03
N ALA A 106 -1.49 -25.14 9.00
CA ALA A 106 -2.94 -25.10 9.15
C ALA A 106 -3.49 -26.50 9.35
N ASN A 107 -4.16 -26.75 10.49
CA ASN A 107 -4.89 -27.98 10.73
C ASN A 107 -6.39 -27.73 10.45
N ALA A 108 -6.93 -28.40 9.45
CA ALA A 108 -8.33 -28.25 9.03
C ALA A 108 -9.23 -29.14 9.86
N SER A 109 -10.09 -28.56 10.69
CA SER A 109 -11.21 -29.28 11.31
C SER A 109 -12.54 -28.85 10.67
N LYS A 110 -13.31 -29.85 10.20
CA LYS A 110 -14.62 -29.71 9.55
C LYS A 110 -15.69 -29.25 10.54
N HIS A 111 -16.56 -28.38 10.05
CA HIS A 111 -17.92 -28.08 10.52
C HIS A 111 -18.18 -28.09 12.04
N LYS A 112 -17.95 -26.93 12.69
CA LYS A 112 -18.64 -26.62 13.96
C LYS A 112 -19.48 -25.37 13.74
N ALA A 113 -20.78 -25.48 14.03
CA ALA A 113 -21.65 -24.31 14.15
C ALA A 113 -20.98 -23.30 15.10
N MET A 114 -20.71 -22.08 14.61
CA MET A 114 -20.11 -21.05 15.44
C MET A 114 -21.14 -20.53 16.45
N SER A 115 -20.83 -20.59 17.74
CA SER A 115 -21.64 -19.92 18.76
C SER A 115 -21.47 -18.39 18.63
N TYR A 116 -22.48 -17.61 19.00
CA TYR A 116 -22.47 -16.15 18.99
C TYR A 116 -21.26 -15.56 19.73
N GLU A 117 -20.87 -16.15 20.87
CA GLU A 117 -19.70 -15.74 21.65
C GLU A 117 -18.36 -15.95 20.90
N ARG A 118 -18.31 -16.96 20.04
CA ARG A 118 -17.12 -17.22 19.23
C ARG A 118 -17.03 -16.25 18.06
N MET A 119 -18.17 -15.87 17.46
CA MET A 119 -18.24 -14.85 16.43
C MET A 119 -17.80 -13.48 16.96
N THR A 120 -18.21 -13.09 18.17
CA THR A 120 -17.79 -11.81 18.77
C THR A 120 -16.31 -11.78 19.13
N LYS A 121 -15.75 -12.88 19.62
CA LYS A 121 -14.30 -13.02 19.87
C LYS A 121 -13.49 -12.97 18.59
N ASP A 122 -13.95 -13.65 17.54
CA ASP A 122 -13.29 -13.67 16.25
C ASP A 122 -13.36 -12.27 15.58
N GLN A 123 -14.46 -11.54 15.74
CA GLN A 123 -14.60 -10.16 15.25
C GLN A 123 -13.64 -9.20 15.98
N ALA A 124 -13.58 -9.24 17.31
CA ALA A 124 -12.64 -8.41 18.08
C ALA A 124 -11.17 -8.69 17.71
N ALA A 125 -10.83 -9.94 17.47
CA ALA A 125 -9.49 -10.33 16.99
C ALA A 125 -9.20 -9.80 15.59
N LEU A 126 -10.19 -9.75 14.70
CA LEU A 126 -10.06 -9.14 13.37
C LEU A 126 -9.88 -7.63 13.45
N GLU A 127 -10.66 -6.96 14.27
CA GLU A 127 -10.56 -5.51 14.50
C GLU A 127 -9.16 -5.14 15.01
N ALA A 128 -8.63 -5.90 15.97
CA ALA A 128 -7.28 -5.69 16.49
C ALA A 128 -6.20 -5.89 15.40
N LYS A 129 -6.33 -6.91 14.55
CA LYS A 129 -5.39 -7.15 13.44
C LYS A 129 -5.45 -6.06 12.38
N VAL A 130 -6.63 -5.58 12.03
CA VAL A 130 -6.78 -4.47 11.08
C VAL A 130 -6.19 -3.20 11.65
N ALA A 131 -6.43 -2.90 12.92
CA ALA A 131 -5.85 -1.74 13.60
C ALA A 131 -4.31 -1.81 13.61
N GLU A 132 -3.73 -2.96 13.90
CA GLU A 132 -2.29 -3.16 13.87
C GLU A 132 -1.72 -3.01 12.46
N LEU A 133 -2.37 -3.57 11.43
CA LEU A 133 -1.95 -3.41 10.03
C LEU A 133 -1.93 -1.94 9.59
N LEU A 134 -2.98 -1.19 9.91
CA LEU A 134 -3.06 0.23 9.58
C LEU A 134 -2.02 1.05 10.33
N LYS A 135 -1.75 0.73 11.60
CA LYS A 135 -0.68 1.34 12.38
C LYS A 135 0.70 1.07 11.79
N GLN A 136 0.97 -0.15 11.36
CA GLN A 136 2.23 -0.49 10.69
C GLN A 136 2.41 0.26 9.38
N ALA A 137 1.33 0.48 8.63
CA ALA A 137 1.37 1.29 7.42
C ALA A 137 1.72 2.76 7.71
N GLU A 138 1.18 3.33 8.79
CA GLU A 138 1.55 4.69 9.21
C GLU A 138 2.99 4.78 9.69
N LEU A 139 3.46 3.81 10.46
CA LEU A 139 4.86 3.75 10.91
C LEU A 139 5.83 3.59 9.75
N ALA A 140 5.48 2.80 8.74
CA ALA A 140 6.30 2.64 7.54
C ALA A 140 6.42 3.97 6.78
N ASP A 141 5.31 4.68 6.57
CA ASP A 141 5.34 5.99 5.92
C ASP A 141 6.12 7.03 6.74
N ALA A 142 5.93 7.06 8.07
CA ALA A 142 6.66 7.98 8.93
C ALA A 142 8.18 7.72 8.93
N ALA A 143 8.59 6.46 8.92
CA ALA A 143 10.00 6.08 8.83
C ALA A 143 10.61 6.48 7.48
N GLU A 144 9.88 6.28 6.39
CA GLU A 144 10.31 6.70 5.05
C GLU A 144 10.32 8.23 4.92
N ASP A 145 9.39 8.96 5.52
CA ASP A 145 9.38 10.42 5.58
C ASP A 145 10.59 10.97 6.35
N ALA A 146 10.97 10.33 7.45
CA ALA A 146 12.15 10.70 8.22
C ALA A 146 13.46 10.44 7.46
N ALA A 147 13.53 9.36 6.70
CA ALA A 147 14.73 8.97 5.95
C ALA A 147 14.92 9.75 4.63
N LEU A 148 13.84 10.00 3.90
CA LEU A 148 13.87 10.53 2.54
C LEU A 148 13.39 11.99 2.45
N GLY A 149 12.62 12.46 3.43
CA GLY A 149 11.88 13.72 3.38
C GLY A 149 10.44 13.52 2.89
N LYS A 150 9.54 14.40 3.32
CA LYS A 150 8.08 14.27 3.09
C LYS A 150 7.67 14.32 1.62
N ASP A 151 8.43 15.05 0.80
CA ASP A 151 8.09 15.32 -0.60
C ASP A 151 8.93 14.48 -1.59
N ARG A 152 9.70 13.52 -1.08
CA ARG A 152 10.59 12.68 -1.90
C ARG A 152 10.04 11.26 -2.02
N ARG A 153 10.04 10.73 -3.23
CA ARG A 153 9.59 9.36 -3.52
C ARG A 153 10.64 8.31 -3.14
N GLY A 154 11.92 8.71 -3.10
CA GLY A 154 13.07 7.84 -2.80
C GLY A 154 13.59 7.05 -4.01
N ASP A 155 13.02 7.27 -5.19
CA ASP A 155 13.48 6.73 -6.48
C ASP A 155 13.94 7.83 -7.45
N GLU A 156 14.10 9.06 -6.93
CA GLU A 156 14.58 10.17 -7.73
C GLU A 156 16.06 9.95 -8.10
N LEU A 157 16.39 10.38 -9.30
CA LEU A 157 17.79 10.45 -9.73
C LEU A 157 18.57 11.37 -8.80
N PRO A 158 19.82 11.01 -8.43
CA PRO A 158 20.74 11.93 -7.74
C PRO A 158 20.76 13.30 -8.41
N GLU A 159 20.97 14.35 -7.62
CA GLU A 159 20.90 15.74 -8.12
C GLU A 159 21.85 16.00 -9.28
N ASP A 160 23.03 15.41 -9.22
CA ASP A 160 24.06 15.44 -10.27
C ASP A 160 23.63 14.75 -11.58
N LEU A 161 22.60 13.89 -11.54
CA LEU A 161 22.05 13.21 -12.72
C LEU A 161 20.70 13.74 -13.18
N ARG A 162 20.13 14.74 -12.50
CA ARG A 162 18.81 15.29 -12.85
C ARG A 162 18.83 16.12 -14.13
N ARG A 163 19.88 16.88 -14.35
CA ARG A 163 20.04 17.70 -15.56
C ARG A 163 20.59 16.84 -16.68
N SER A 164 20.05 16.99 -17.90
CA SER A 164 20.54 16.26 -19.07
C SER A 164 22.02 16.53 -19.38
N GLN A 165 22.48 17.73 -19.07
CA GLN A 165 23.88 18.12 -19.20
C GLN A 165 24.78 17.38 -18.21
N ASP A 166 24.36 17.22 -16.95
CA ASP A 166 25.13 16.51 -15.93
C ASP A 166 25.19 15.01 -16.25
N ARG A 167 24.12 14.44 -16.81
CA ARG A 167 24.12 13.05 -17.34
C ARG A 167 25.12 12.87 -18.46
N LEU A 168 25.15 13.80 -19.42
CA LEU A 168 26.08 13.75 -20.55
C LEU A 168 27.52 13.84 -20.07
N ALA A 169 27.81 14.78 -19.19
CA ALA A 169 29.14 14.94 -18.58
C ALA A 169 29.58 13.67 -17.84
N ARG A 170 28.68 13.05 -17.09
CA ARG A 170 28.94 11.79 -16.36
C ARG A 170 29.20 10.63 -17.31
N ILE A 171 28.39 10.48 -18.37
CA ILE A 171 28.57 9.44 -19.38
C ILE A 171 29.95 9.64 -20.10
N LEU A 172 30.29 10.86 -20.46
CA LEU A 172 31.56 11.14 -21.11
C LEU A 172 32.75 10.83 -20.18
N SER A 173 32.66 11.17 -18.90
CA SER A 173 33.72 10.89 -17.92
C SER A 173 33.90 9.39 -17.70
N LEU A 174 32.81 8.62 -17.64
CA LEU A 174 32.86 7.16 -17.52
C LEU A 174 33.41 6.49 -18.79
N LYS A 175 33.04 7.01 -19.95
CA LYS A 175 33.58 6.52 -21.24
C LYS A 175 35.10 6.72 -21.32
N THR A 176 35.59 7.91 -20.98
CA THR A 176 37.03 8.18 -20.96
C THR A 176 37.81 7.36 -19.93
N ALA A 177 37.18 7.06 -18.77
CA ALA A 177 37.79 6.18 -17.78
C ALA A 177 37.92 4.75 -18.28
N LEU A 178 36.86 4.19 -18.92
CA LEU A 178 36.87 2.85 -19.52
C LEU A 178 37.91 2.75 -20.66
N GLU A 179 37.98 3.76 -21.53
CA GLU A 179 38.96 3.80 -22.61
C GLU A 179 40.41 3.88 -22.09
N ALA A 180 40.63 4.41 -20.90
CA ALA A 180 41.94 4.47 -20.24
C ALA A 180 42.33 3.15 -19.55
N GLU A 181 41.37 2.32 -19.17
CA GLU A 181 41.62 0.99 -18.57
C GLU A 181 41.89 -0.11 -19.62
N GLU A 182 41.52 0.13 -20.89
CA GLU A 182 41.74 -0.83 -22.00
C GLU A 182 43.10 -0.67 -22.69
N ILE A 183 43.93 0.26 -22.27
CA ILE A 183 45.31 0.50 -22.78
C ILE A 183 46.34 -0.02 -21.76
#